data_a1d3605c805ef1ce1fa4ff09dec09746
#
_entry.id   a1d3605c805ef1ce1fa4ff09dec09746
#
_cell.length_a   1.000
_cell.length_b   1.000
_cell.length_c   1.000
_cell.angle_alpha   90.00
_cell.angle_beta   90.00
_cell.angle_gamma   90.00
#
_symmetry.space_group_name_H-M   'P 1'
#
loop_
_entity.id
_entity.type
_entity.pdbx_description
1 polymer ?
#
loop_
_entity_poly.entity_id
_entity_poly.type
_entity_poly.pdbx_seq_one_letter_code
_entity_poly.pdbx_strand_id
1 'polypeptide(L)'
;MEKENTFGSVTSSRNSGVIHAGVYYDKDSMKAKFCADGNRRMYEYCQKFNVPHINTGKFIVATSPNEIPKLEEIFSKAEYNGVEGIERVTGNYVASKEPLVECIEALFVPSSGIVDQNSLMRSYLGELEESSGNIVFNSQFLRSEIHGEKYCSTVLSDGEEIIIESSVIINAAGLYAENIANNILPLDKKYIPKTYFAKGNYFETGKDLKIRHLIYPIPNDASLGLHLGLDLGMQ
;
A
#
# COMPACT_ATOMS: atom_id res chain seq x y z
N MET A 1 -11.83 -15.97 -4.11
CA MET A 1 -12.48 -15.77 -5.43
C MET A 1 -12.10 -14.41 -6.00
N GLU A 2 -12.00 -14.30 -7.30
CA GLU A 2 -11.66 -13.10 -8.04
C GLU A 2 -12.65 -12.95 -9.21
N LYS A 3 -13.22 -11.76 -9.41
CA LYS A 3 -14.19 -11.52 -10.47
C LYS A 3 -13.56 -11.39 -11.87
N GLU A 4 -12.30 -10.99 -11.91
CA GLU A 4 -11.55 -10.86 -13.15
C GLU A 4 -10.99 -12.22 -13.60
N ASN A 5 -10.53 -12.30 -14.84
CA ASN A 5 -9.94 -13.53 -15.40
C ASN A 5 -8.51 -13.77 -14.95
N THR A 6 -7.93 -12.87 -14.15
CA THR A 6 -6.59 -12.97 -13.58
C THR A 6 -6.49 -12.19 -12.29
N PHE A 7 -5.53 -12.53 -11.42
CA PHE A 7 -5.26 -11.77 -10.21
C PHE A 7 -4.55 -10.45 -10.51
N GLY A 8 -4.72 -9.48 -9.60
CA GLY A 8 -3.96 -8.25 -9.59
C GLY A 8 -4.25 -7.25 -10.71
N SER A 9 -5.32 -7.42 -11.47
CA SER A 9 -5.64 -6.59 -12.64
C SER A 9 -6.16 -5.19 -12.32
N VAL A 10 -6.45 -4.90 -11.05
CA VAL A 10 -6.98 -3.62 -10.60
C VAL A 10 -5.92 -2.86 -9.77
N THR A 11 -6.21 -2.46 -8.54
CA THR A 11 -5.32 -1.62 -7.71
C THR A 11 -4.02 -2.30 -7.29
N SER A 12 -4.00 -3.62 -7.18
CA SER A 12 -2.80 -4.38 -6.76
C SER A 12 -1.65 -4.28 -7.75
N SER A 13 -1.91 -4.04 -9.04
CA SER A 13 -0.88 -3.77 -10.06
C SER A 13 -0.81 -2.30 -10.49
N ARG A 14 -1.65 -1.43 -9.93
CA ARG A 14 -1.73 0.00 -10.27
C ARG A 14 -1.46 0.86 -9.05
N ASN A 15 -0.27 0.74 -8.54
CA ASN A 15 0.26 1.51 -7.41
C ASN A 15 1.76 1.74 -7.61
N SER A 16 2.39 2.52 -6.74
CA SER A 16 3.80 2.88 -6.86
C SER A 16 4.80 1.80 -6.44
N GLY A 17 4.35 0.64 -5.94
CA GLY A 17 5.23 -0.40 -5.43
C GLY A 17 6.04 -0.02 -4.19
N VAL A 18 5.72 1.09 -3.54
CA VAL A 18 6.48 1.60 -2.41
C VAL A 18 6.21 0.79 -1.14
N ILE A 19 7.28 0.34 -0.50
CA ILE A 19 7.25 -0.20 0.85
C ILE A 19 7.29 1.00 1.81
N HIS A 20 6.10 1.38 2.31
CA HIS A 20 5.95 2.53 3.21
C HIS A 20 6.37 2.19 4.63
N ALA A 21 6.96 3.19 5.35
CA ALA A 21 7.38 3.04 6.74
C ALA A 21 6.35 3.49 7.79
N GLY A 22 5.27 4.20 7.39
CA GLY A 22 4.22 4.62 8.33
C GLY A 22 4.35 6.03 8.89
N VAL A 23 5.10 6.91 8.24
CA VAL A 23 5.46 8.25 8.76
C VAL A 23 4.29 9.22 8.96
N TYR A 24 3.21 9.11 8.16
CA TYR A 24 2.16 10.13 8.12
C TYR A 24 0.91 9.79 8.93
N TYR A 25 0.80 8.57 9.42
CA TYR A 25 -0.45 8.07 9.99
C TYR A 25 -0.69 8.58 11.40
N ASP A 26 -1.96 8.81 11.73
CA ASP A 26 -2.35 9.26 13.06
C ASP A 26 -1.99 8.19 14.10
N LYS A 27 -1.55 8.69 15.27
CA LYS A 27 -1.21 7.85 16.41
C LYS A 27 -2.33 6.88 16.73
N ASP A 28 -1.95 5.68 17.13
CA ASP A 28 -2.87 4.59 17.53
C ASP A 28 -3.84 4.11 16.44
N SER A 29 -3.76 4.67 15.22
CA SER A 29 -4.54 4.17 14.10
C SER A 29 -4.06 2.78 13.66
N MET A 30 -4.99 1.97 13.12
CA MET A 30 -4.64 0.68 12.54
C MET A 30 -3.64 0.81 11.40
N LYS A 31 -3.70 1.93 10.63
CA LYS A 31 -2.71 2.23 9.59
C LYS A 31 -1.31 2.42 10.16
N ALA A 32 -1.15 3.19 11.24
CA ALA A 32 0.14 3.38 11.89
C ALA A 32 0.71 2.05 12.38
N LYS A 33 -0.09 1.30 13.14
CA LYS A 33 0.30 0.01 13.72
C LYS A 33 0.70 -1.01 12.66
N PHE A 34 -0.14 -1.23 11.65
CA PHE A 34 0.13 -2.25 10.64
C PHE A 34 1.15 -1.81 9.60
N CYS A 35 1.34 -0.50 9.35
CA CYS A 35 2.34 -0.08 8.39
C CYS A 35 3.76 -0.24 8.91
N ALA A 36 4.04 0.15 10.16
CA ALA A 36 5.37 0.00 10.74
C ALA A 36 5.77 -1.49 10.88
N ASP A 37 4.88 -2.34 11.43
CA ASP A 37 5.14 -3.79 11.51
C ASP A 37 5.19 -4.44 10.13
N GLY A 38 4.29 -4.06 9.22
CA GLY A 38 4.23 -4.56 7.84
C GLY A 38 5.46 -4.18 7.02
N ASN A 39 6.08 -3.04 7.27
CA ASN A 39 7.33 -2.64 6.61
C ASN A 39 8.43 -3.67 6.87
N ARG A 40 8.71 -3.99 8.14
CA ARG A 40 9.71 -4.99 8.53
C ARG A 40 9.38 -6.36 7.95
N ARG A 41 8.14 -6.82 8.13
CA ARG A 41 7.67 -8.12 7.60
C ARG A 41 7.75 -8.21 6.08
N MET A 42 7.55 -7.11 5.35
CA MET A 42 7.66 -7.09 3.90
C MET A 42 9.09 -7.41 3.45
N TYR A 43 10.10 -6.82 4.06
CA TYR A 43 11.49 -7.14 3.75
C TYR A 43 11.83 -8.58 4.10
N GLU A 44 11.45 -9.07 5.28
CA GLU A 44 11.63 -10.47 5.70
C GLU A 44 10.97 -11.44 4.70
N TYR A 45 9.75 -11.14 4.28
CA TYR A 45 9.00 -11.92 3.32
C TYR A 45 9.68 -11.94 1.95
N CYS A 46 10.03 -10.76 1.43
CA CYS A 46 10.69 -10.64 0.13
C CYS A 46 12.02 -11.40 0.08
N GLN A 47 12.81 -11.35 1.16
CA GLN A 47 14.05 -12.11 1.27
C GLN A 47 13.77 -13.63 1.29
N LYS A 48 12.81 -14.08 2.10
CA LYS A 48 12.45 -15.49 2.24
C LYS A 48 12.00 -16.12 0.92
N PHE A 49 11.20 -15.39 0.14
CA PHE A 49 10.58 -15.88 -1.08
C PHE A 49 11.23 -15.37 -2.38
N ASN A 50 12.40 -14.72 -2.28
CA ASN A 50 13.13 -14.15 -3.42
C ASN A 50 12.28 -13.20 -4.27
N VAL A 51 11.40 -12.42 -3.63
CA VAL A 51 10.63 -11.36 -4.29
C VAL A 51 11.56 -10.17 -4.55
N PRO A 52 11.68 -9.67 -5.79
CA PRO A 52 12.53 -8.53 -6.11
C PRO A 52 12.08 -7.28 -5.34
N HIS A 53 13.01 -6.67 -4.62
CA HIS A 53 12.79 -5.46 -3.83
C HIS A 53 14.10 -4.70 -3.63
N ILE A 54 14.01 -3.40 -3.39
CA ILE A 54 15.17 -2.55 -3.09
C ILE A 54 14.82 -1.66 -1.90
N ASN A 55 15.69 -1.63 -0.90
CA ASN A 55 15.62 -0.64 0.17
C ASN A 55 16.30 0.65 -0.32
N THR A 56 15.52 1.55 -0.92
CA THR A 56 16.02 2.79 -1.50
C THR A 56 16.18 3.90 -0.46
N GLY A 57 15.48 3.82 0.66
CA GLY A 57 15.26 4.98 1.51
C GLY A 57 14.34 6.03 0.85
N LYS A 58 13.96 7.02 1.65
CA LYS A 58 13.10 8.11 1.20
C LYS A 58 13.48 9.42 1.87
N PHE A 59 13.54 10.51 1.11
CA PHE A 59 13.57 11.86 1.63
C PHE A 59 12.19 12.51 1.60
N ILE A 60 11.77 13.11 2.70
CA ILE A 60 10.61 14.00 2.78
C ILE A 60 11.16 15.41 2.90
N VAL A 61 11.06 16.21 1.84
CA VAL A 61 11.80 17.46 1.71
C VAL A 61 10.95 18.68 2.02
N ALA A 62 11.50 19.59 2.82
CA ALA A 62 10.99 20.95 3.04
C ALA A 62 11.79 21.93 2.17
N THR A 63 11.10 22.61 1.25
CA THR A 63 11.69 23.53 0.27
C THR A 63 11.58 24.99 0.72
N SER A 64 10.76 25.27 1.75
CA SER A 64 10.58 26.60 2.30
C SER A 64 10.59 26.60 3.83
N PRO A 65 10.95 27.74 4.49
CA PRO A 65 10.91 27.83 5.94
C PRO A 65 9.54 27.56 6.56
N ASN A 66 8.47 27.85 5.85
CA ASN A 66 7.10 27.65 6.33
C ASN A 66 6.71 26.16 6.42
N GLU A 67 7.48 25.27 5.78
CA GLU A 67 7.26 23.82 5.81
C GLU A 67 7.95 23.12 6.99
N ILE A 68 8.93 23.79 7.63
CA ILE A 68 9.71 23.21 8.75
C ILE A 68 8.82 22.77 9.92
N PRO A 69 7.81 23.56 10.38
CA PRO A 69 6.92 23.11 11.46
C PRO A 69 6.16 21.82 11.12
N LYS A 70 5.78 21.65 9.84
CA LYS A 70 5.08 20.43 9.39
C LYS A 70 6.04 19.26 9.29
N LEU A 71 7.29 19.50 8.90
CA LEU A 71 8.34 18.47 8.91
C LEU A 71 8.54 17.92 10.33
N GLU A 72 8.59 18.80 11.33
CA GLU A 72 8.70 18.44 12.75
C GLU A 72 7.51 17.61 13.25
N GLU A 73 6.29 18.01 12.86
CA GLU A 73 5.08 17.24 13.18
C GLU A 73 5.16 15.83 12.61
N ILE A 74 5.59 15.70 11.33
CA ILE A 74 5.74 14.40 10.66
C ILE A 74 6.82 13.57 11.37
N PHE A 75 7.95 14.17 11.75
CA PHE A 75 9.01 13.49 12.48
C PHE A 75 8.51 12.93 13.81
N SER A 76 7.88 13.77 14.64
CA SER A 76 7.33 13.36 15.93
C SER A 76 6.27 12.25 15.81
N LYS A 77 5.45 12.32 14.75
CA LYS A 77 4.46 11.30 14.45
C LYS A 77 5.09 9.97 14.07
N ALA A 78 6.14 10.02 13.25
CA ALA A 78 6.89 8.86 12.79
C ALA A 78 7.63 8.16 13.94
N GLU A 79 8.29 8.90 14.81
CA GLU A 79 8.93 8.34 16.02
C GLU A 79 7.91 7.63 16.92
N TYR A 80 6.77 8.28 17.18
CA TYR A 80 5.70 7.66 17.97
C TYR A 80 5.17 6.36 17.32
N ASN A 81 5.06 6.33 16.01
CA ASN A 81 4.59 5.17 15.26
C ASN A 81 5.65 4.04 15.15
N GLY A 82 6.86 4.23 15.68
CA GLY A 82 7.93 3.25 15.66
C GLY A 82 8.60 3.12 14.29
N VAL A 83 8.66 4.19 13.51
CA VAL A 83 9.42 4.21 12.24
C VAL A 83 10.91 4.14 12.55
N GLU A 84 11.54 3.05 12.17
CA GLU A 84 12.95 2.80 12.49
C GLU A 84 13.90 3.68 11.69
N GLY A 85 14.88 4.24 12.37
CA GLY A 85 16.01 4.94 11.78
C GLY A 85 15.66 6.27 11.09
N ILE A 86 14.48 6.85 11.35
CA ILE A 86 14.13 8.15 10.79
C ILE A 86 15.03 9.24 11.37
N GLU A 87 15.57 10.12 10.51
CA GLU A 87 16.50 11.18 10.88
C GLU A 87 16.11 12.52 10.23
N ARG A 88 16.38 13.61 10.95
CA ARG A 88 16.37 14.95 10.36
C ARG A 88 17.72 15.23 9.73
N VAL A 89 17.71 15.69 8.49
CA VAL A 89 18.93 15.95 7.72
C VAL A 89 18.89 17.32 7.04
N THR A 90 20.04 17.94 6.88
CA THR A 90 20.15 19.26 6.21
C THR A 90 19.98 19.13 4.69
N GLY A 91 19.59 20.24 4.03
CA GLY A 91 19.55 20.29 2.56
C GLY A 91 20.90 19.94 1.91
N ASN A 92 22.03 20.32 2.54
CA ASN A 92 23.36 19.94 2.05
C ASN A 92 23.59 18.42 2.09
N TYR A 93 23.08 17.75 3.11
CA TYR A 93 23.14 16.28 3.16
C TYR A 93 22.31 15.67 2.01
N VAL A 94 21.09 16.16 1.80
CA VAL A 94 20.25 15.70 0.67
C VAL A 94 20.97 15.93 -0.66
N ALA A 95 21.49 17.14 -0.92
CA ALA A 95 22.20 17.47 -2.14
C ALA A 95 23.46 16.59 -2.36
N SER A 96 24.12 16.12 -1.31
CA SER A 96 25.25 15.18 -1.40
C SER A 96 24.84 13.79 -1.88
N LYS A 97 23.59 13.40 -1.67
CA LYS A 97 23.02 12.10 -2.07
C LYS A 97 22.23 12.20 -3.37
N GLU A 98 21.50 13.30 -3.54
CA GLU A 98 20.58 13.59 -4.65
C GLU A 98 20.87 15.00 -5.19
N PRO A 99 21.87 15.17 -6.07
CA PRO A 99 22.33 16.50 -6.51
C PRO A 99 21.28 17.34 -7.24
N LEU A 100 20.20 16.72 -7.73
CA LEU A 100 19.10 17.42 -8.42
C LEU A 100 18.00 17.88 -7.44
N VAL A 101 18.09 17.55 -6.16
CA VAL A 101 17.09 17.89 -5.15
C VAL A 101 17.55 19.08 -4.32
N GLU A 102 16.81 20.17 -4.44
CA GLU A 102 17.03 21.38 -3.64
C GLU A 102 16.02 21.46 -2.50
N CYS A 103 16.48 21.51 -1.27
CA CYS A 103 15.64 21.69 -0.09
C CYS A 103 16.41 22.38 1.03
N ILE A 104 15.71 22.87 2.04
CA ILE A 104 16.29 23.49 3.24
C ILE A 104 16.65 22.40 4.26
N GLU A 105 15.70 21.49 4.49
CA GLU A 105 15.79 20.39 5.44
C GLU A 105 14.94 19.22 4.93
N ALA A 106 15.23 18.01 5.38
CA ALA A 106 14.42 16.83 5.06
C ALA A 106 14.38 15.84 6.23
N LEU A 107 13.42 14.92 6.16
CA LEU A 107 13.47 13.66 6.92
C LEU A 107 14.02 12.58 5.99
N PHE A 108 15.01 11.87 6.46
CA PHE A 108 15.49 10.65 5.84
C PHE A 108 14.81 9.45 6.50
N VAL A 109 14.15 8.60 5.72
CA VAL A 109 13.42 7.42 6.17
C VAL A 109 14.07 6.18 5.54
N PRO A 110 15.08 5.60 6.18
CA PRO A 110 15.89 4.53 5.59
C PRO A 110 15.10 3.24 5.35
N SER A 111 14.05 2.99 6.11
CA SER A 111 13.22 1.79 5.98
C SER A 111 12.22 1.81 4.83
N SER A 112 12.11 2.91 4.07
CA SER A 112 11.29 2.94 2.85
C SER A 112 12.01 2.28 1.67
N GLY A 113 11.25 1.67 0.77
CA GLY A 113 11.80 1.02 -0.42
C GLY A 113 10.74 0.74 -1.46
N ILE A 114 11.07 -0.12 -2.41
CA ILE A 114 10.21 -0.55 -3.51
C ILE A 114 10.20 -2.07 -3.63
N VAL A 115 9.10 -2.61 -4.13
CA VAL A 115 8.90 -4.05 -4.36
C VAL A 115 8.24 -4.30 -5.71
N ASP A 116 8.60 -5.41 -6.36
CA ASP A 116 7.85 -5.90 -7.52
C ASP A 116 6.50 -6.47 -7.07
N GLN A 117 5.44 -5.70 -7.33
CA GLN A 117 4.08 -6.09 -6.96
C GLN A 117 3.64 -7.39 -7.65
N ASN A 118 4.07 -7.62 -8.89
CA ASN A 118 3.68 -8.82 -9.63
C ASN A 118 4.33 -10.07 -9.06
N SER A 119 5.62 -10.01 -8.77
CA SER A 119 6.34 -11.10 -8.12
C SER A 119 5.81 -11.36 -6.71
N LEU A 120 5.48 -10.30 -5.95
CA LEU A 120 4.86 -10.41 -4.63
C LEU A 120 3.51 -11.13 -4.69
N MET A 121 2.63 -10.75 -5.62
CA MET A 121 1.33 -11.42 -5.79
C MET A 121 1.48 -12.88 -6.21
N ARG A 122 2.43 -13.19 -7.10
CA ARG A 122 2.73 -14.58 -7.50
C ARG A 122 3.25 -15.40 -6.33
N SER A 123 4.07 -14.82 -5.47
CA SER A 123 4.56 -15.47 -4.25
C SER A 123 3.41 -15.83 -3.31
N TYR A 124 2.46 -14.90 -3.08
CA TYR A 124 1.27 -15.18 -2.28
C TYR A 124 0.38 -16.27 -2.90
N LEU A 125 0.27 -16.29 -4.23
CA LEU A 125 -0.45 -17.37 -4.92
C LEU A 125 0.21 -18.72 -4.68
N GLY A 126 1.54 -18.80 -4.77
CA GLY A 126 2.29 -20.02 -4.48
C GLY A 126 2.07 -20.52 -3.05
N GLU A 127 2.11 -19.62 -2.03
CA GLU A 127 1.81 -20.00 -0.64
C GLU A 127 0.35 -20.47 -0.45
N LEU A 128 -0.60 -19.86 -1.16
CA LEU A 128 -1.99 -20.29 -1.14
C LEU A 128 -2.11 -21.74 -1.65
N GLU A 129 -1.49 -22.04 -2.78
CA GLU A 129 -1.50 -23.38 -3.41
C GLU A 129 -0.79 -24.42 -2.53
N GLU A 130 0.37 -24.11 -1.97
CA GLU A 130 1.09 -24.96 -1.01
C GLU A 130 0.28 -25.24 0.25
N SER A 131 -0.57 -24.30 0.67
CA SER A 131 -1.51 -24.44 1.79
C SER A 131 -2.81 -25.15 1.41
N SER A 132 -2.90 -25.75 0.22
CA SER A 132 -4.11 -26.39 -0.32
C SER A 132 -5.28 -25.40 -0.49
N GLY A 133 -5.01 -24.13 -0.60
CA GLY A 133 -5.99 -23.11 -0.96
C GLY A 133 -6.23 -23.08 -2.47
N ASN A 134 -7.35 -22.50 -2.87
CA ASN A 134 -7.69 -22.37 -4.28
C ASN A 134 -8.03 -20.91 -4.62
N ILE A 135 -7.65 -20.47 -5.81
CA ILE A 135 -8.17 -19.26 -6.42
C ILE A 135 -9.15 -19.62 -7.52
N VAL A 136 -10.31 -18.97 -7.54
CA VAL A 136 -11.30 -19.12 -8.58
C VAL A 136 -11.50 -17.78 -9.25
N PHE A 137 -11.20 -17.70 -10.54
CA PHE A 137 -11.37 -16.52 -11.38
C PHE A 137 -12.79 -16.46 -11.99
N ASN A 138 -13.11 -15.37 -12.67
CA ASN A 138 -14.43 -15.11 -13.26
C ASN A 138 -15.58 -15.34 -12.26
N SER A 139 -15.32 -15.11 -10.97
CA SER A 139 -16.21 -15.45 -9.87
C SER A 139 -16.52 -14.22 -9.02
N GLN A 140 -17.69 -13.64 -9.28
CA GLN A 140 -18.16 -12.44 -8.63
C GLN A 140 -19.04 -12.75 -7.43
N PHE A 141 -18.66 -12.26 -6.25
CA PHE A 141 -19.55 -12.27 -5.09
C PHE A 141 -20.78 -11.39 -5.35
N LEU A 142 -21.97 -11.90 -5.14
CA LEU A 142 -23.22 -11.17 -5.27
C LEU A 142 -23.79 -10.76 -3.90
N ARG A 143 -24.01 -11.73 -3.01
CA ARG A 143 -24.55 -11.52 -1.67
C ARG A 143 -24.20 -12.69 -0.76
N SER A 144 -24.36 -12.50 0.55
CA SER A 144 -24.27 -13.58 1.53
C SER A 144 -25.28 -13.40 2.65
N GLU A 145 -25.79 -14.51 3.17
CA GLU A 145 -26.68 -14.60 4.30
C GLU A 145 -26.13 -15.61 5.31
N ILE A 146 -26.57 -15.51 6.58
CA ILE A 146 -26.17 -16.45 7.63
C ILE A 146 -27.23 -17.52 7.76
N HIS A 147 -26.82 -18.78 7.61
CA HIS A 147 -27.65 -19.96 7.85
C HIS A 147 -27.01 -20.81 8.96
N GLY A 148 -27.56 -20.75 10.15
CA GLY A 148 -26.94 -21.35 11.33
C GLY A 148 -25.62 -20.65 11.70
N GLU A 149 -24.51 -21.37 11.68
CA GLU A 149 -23.18 -20.85 11.97
C GLU A 149 -22.34 -20.58 10.72
N LYS A 150 -22.95 -20.70 9.53
CA LYS A 150 -22.24 -20.54 8.25
C LYS A 150 -22.77 -19.37 7.44
N TYR A 151 -21.88 -18.81 6.64
CA TYR A 151 -22.23 -17.89 5.57
C TYR A 151 -22.57 -18.69 4.31
N CYS A 152 -23.76 -18.44 3.74
CA CYS A 152 -24.18 -18.95 2.44
C CYS A 152 -24.06 -17.80 1.43
N SER A 153 -23.03 -17.85 0.62
CA SER A 153 -22.71 -16.80 -0.36
C SER A 153 -23.17 -17.20 -1.75
N THR A 154 -23.96 -16.34 -2.40
CA THR A 154 -24.27 -16.47 -3.83
C THR A 154 -23.15 -15.83 -4.64
N VAL A 155 -22.59 -16.58 -5.57
CA VAL A 155 -21.49 -16.18 -6.44
C VAL A 155 -21.86 -16.43 -7.88
N LEU A 156 -21.67 -15.45 -8.76
CA LEU A 156 -21.77 -15.64 -10.20
C LEU A 156 -20.42 -16.12 -10.71
N SER A 157 -20.34 -17.38 -11.15
CA SER A 157 -19.13 -18.01 -11.65
C SER A 157 -19.34 -18.52 -13.07
N ASP A 158 -18.56 -18.03 -14.03
CA ASP A 158 -18.68 -18.34 -15.46
C ASP A 158 -20.12 -18.24 -16.02
N GLY A 159 -20.89 -17.28 -15.49
CA GLY A 159 -22.26 -16.98 -15.92
C GLY A 159 -23.36 -17.75 -15.18
N GLU A 160 -23.02 -18.63 -14.25
CA GLU A 160 -23.97 -19.39 -13.43
C GLU A 160 -23.91 -18.95 -11.96
N GLU A 161 -25.08 -18.86 -11.31
CA GLU A 161 -25.14 -18.63 -9.86
C GLU A 161 -24.88 -19.94 -9.13
N ILE A 162 -23.86 -19.91 -8.26
CA ILE A 162 -23.53 -21.02 -7.35
C ILE A 162 -23.62 -20.55 -5.89
N ILE A 163 -23.83 -21.48 -4.97
CA ILE A 163 -23.82 -21.20 -3.53
C ILE A 163 -22.56 -21.79 -2.91
N ILE A 164 -21.84 -20.96 -2.16
CA ILE A 164 -20.65 -21.36 -1.41
C ILE A 164 -20.93 -21.18 0.08
N GLU A 165 -20.78 -22.26 0.84
CA GLU A 165 -20.81 -22.20 2.30
C GLU A 165 -19.42 -21.99 2.88
N SER A 166 -19.31 -21.08 3.85
CA SER A 166 -18.05 -20.83 4.56
C SER A 166 -18.29 -20.47 6.02
N SER A 167 -17.29 -20.71 6.88
CA SER A 167 -17.31 -20.28 8.27
C SER A 167 -16.89 -18.82 8.44
N VAL A 168 -16.13 -18.27 7.46
CA VAL A 168 -15.58 -16.91 7.50
C VAL A 168 -15.62 -16.32 6.11
N ILE A 169 -15.93 -15.03 6.02
CA ILE A 169 -15.74 -14.20 4.83
C ILE A 169 -14.69 -13.13 5.12
N ILE A 170 -13.65 -13.05 4.29
CA ILE A 170 -12.67 -11.97 4.32
C ILE A 170 -12.91 -11.08 3.11
N ASN A 171 -13.37 -9.85 3.36
CA ASN A 171 -13.59 -8.86 2.32
C ASN A 171 -12.29 -8.09 2.03
N ALA A 172 -11.57 -8.49 1.01
CA ALA A 172 -10.36 -7.84 0.50
C ALA A 172 -10.57 -7.23 -0.91
N ALA A 173 -11.81 -6.80 -1.23
CA ALA A 173 -12.22 -6.41 -2.57
C ALA A 173 -11.78 -4.99 -3.01
N GLY A 174 -10.85 -4.34 -2.31
CA GLY A 174 -10.27 -3.05 -2.70
C GLY A 174 -11.35 -1.98 -2.93
N LEU A 175 -11.44 -1.43 -4.13
CA LEU A 175 -12.43 -0.40 -4.50
C LEU A 175 -13.88 -0.86 -4.39
N TYR A 176 -14.14 -2.16 -4.35
CA TYR A 176 -15.48 -2.74 -4.26
C TYR A 176 -15.85 -3.19 -2.83
N ALA A 177 -14.96 -2.99 -1.84
CA ALA A 177 -15.14 -3.51 -0.49
C ALA A 177 -16.41 -3.01 0.19
N GLU A 178 -16.77 -1.72 0.02
CA GLU A 178 -18.03 -1.18 0.55
C GLU A 178 -19.26 -1.86 -0.09
N ASN A 179 -19.23 -2.05 -1.41
CA ASN A 179 -20.32 -2.74 -2.11
C ASN A 179 -20.49 -4.18 -1.62
N ILE A 180 -19.39 -4.93 -1.49
CA ILE A 180 -19.40 -6.29 -0.95
C ILE A 180 -19.96 -6.30 0.47
N ALA A 181 -19.50 -5.41 1.35
CA ALA A 181 -19.96 -5.34 2.74
C ALA A 181 -21.46 -5.07 2.84
N ASN A 182 -22.02 -4.20 1.99
CA ASN A 182 -23.45 -3.91 1.94
C ASN A 182 -24.31 -5.12 1.51
N ASN A 183 -23.70 -6.12 0.89
CA ASN A 183 -24.37 -7.34 0.43
C ASN A 183 -24.10 -8.57 1.33
N ILE A 184 -23.53 -8.37 2.52
CA ILE A 184 -23.38 -9.40 3.55
C ILE A 184 -24.46 -9.16 4.62
N LEU A 185 -25.46 -10.02 4.70
CA LEU A 185 -26.57 -9.89 5.64
C LEU A 185 -26.37 -10.87 6.83
N PRO A 186 -26.57 -10.44 8.07
CA PRO A 186 -27.07 -9.14 8.54
C PRO A 186 -25.94 -8.20 9.05
N LEU A 187 -24.93 -7.88 8.24
CA LEU A 187 -23.88 -6.93 8.66
C LEU A 187 -24.49 -5.55 8.97
N ASP A 188 -24.28 -5.06 10.19
CA ASP A 188 -24.74 -3.73 10.60
C ASP A 188 -24.00 -2.63 9.83
N LYS A 189 -24.74 -1.70 9.26
CA LYS A 189 -24.22 -0.57 8.46
C LYS A 189 -23.19 0.29 9.20
N LYS A 190 -23.22 0.34 10.54
CA LYS A 190 -22.23 1.07 11.33
C LYS A 190 -20.79 0.54 11.17
N TYR A 191 -20.64 -0.72 10.71
CA TYR A 191 -19.33 -1.34 10.44
C TYR A 191 -18.90 -1.21 8.98
N ILE A 192 -19.70 -0.57 8.12
CA ILE A 192 -19.43 -0.39 6.70
C ILE A 192 -18.93 1.05 6.47
N PRO A 193 -17.62 1.27 6.31
CA PRO A 193 -17.10 2.60 6.04
C PRO A 193 -17.47 3.03 4.63
N LYS A 194 -17.79 4.32 4.48
CA LYS A 194 -18.04 4.91 3.17
C LYS A 194 -16.71 5.04 2.39
N THR A 195 -16.73 4.61 1.14
CA THR A 195 -15.58 4.72 0.25
C THR A 195 -15.58 6.04 -0.51
N TYR A 196 -14.43 6.72 -0.53
CA TYR A 196 -14.17 7.90 -1.36
C TYR A 196 -13.04 7.58 -2.31
N PHE A 197 -13.23 7.90 -3.60
CA PHE A 197 -12.26 7.59 -4.63
C PHE A 197 -11.36 8.79 -4.90
N ALA A 198 -10.05 8.53 -4.99
CA ALA A 198 -9.07 9.49 -5.48
C ALA A 198 -8.28 8.84 -6.62
N LYS A 199 -8.04 9.60 -7.69
CA LYS A 199 -7.25 9.14 -8.83
C LYS A 199 -5.82 9.66 -8.71
N GLY A 200 -4.85 8.76 -8.67
CA GLY A 200 -3.44 9.06 -8.90
C GLY A 200 -3.11 9.06 -10.38
N ASN A 201 -2.33 10.03 -10.84
CA ASN A 201 -1.77 10.04 -12.18
C ASN A 201 -0.26 9.83 -12.07
N TYR A 202 0.28 8.97 -12.93
CA TYR A 202 1.70 8.67 -13.01
C TYR A 202 2.24 9.22 -14.33
N PHE A 203 3.44 9.77 -14.26
CA PHE A 203 4.20 10.24 -15.41
C PHE A 203 5.56 9.57 -15.39
N GLU A 204 6.01 9.12 -16.53
CA GLU A 204 7.33 8.56 -16.72
C GLU A 204 8.22 9.59 -17.41
N THR A 205 9.47 9.71 -16.97
CA THR A 205 10.46 10.54 -17.64
C THR A 205 11.30 9.65 -18.56
N GLY A 206 11.41 9.98 -19.82
CA GLY A 206 12.28 9.23 -20.74
C GLY A 206 13.78 9.44 -20.52
N LYS A 207 14.20 10.02 -19.37
CA LYS A 207 15.59 10.31 -19.02
C LYS A 207 15.88 9.72 -17.66
N ASP A 208 17.01 9.02 -17.54
CA ASP A 208 17.56 8.64 -16.23
C ASP A 208 18.00 9.92 -15.49
N LEU A 209 17.24 10.28 -14.46
CA LEU A 209 17.54 11.41 -13.58
C LEU A 209 18.64 11.08 -12.55
N LYS A 210 19.12 9.85 -12.51
CA LYS A 210 20.11 9.33 -11.55
C LYS A 210 19.70 9.52 -10.09
N ILE A 211 18.39 9.62 -9.83
CA ILE A 211 17.83 9.62 -8.48
C ILE A 211 17.92 8.19 -7.92
N ARG A 212 18.28 8.07 -6.65
CA ARG A 212 18.47 6.77 -5.99
C ARG A 212 17.57 6.57 -4.77
N HIS A 213 16.88 7.62 -4.34
CA HIS A 213 15.94 7.60 -3.22
C HIS A 213 14.56 8.05 -3.68
N LEU A 214 13.53 7.63 -2.96
CA LEU A 214 12.19 8.20 -3.11
C LEU A 214 12.21 9.65 -2.60
N ILE A 215 11.68 10.61 -3.38
CA ILE A 215 11.65 12.03 -2.99
C ILE A 215 10.21 12.50 -2.90
N TYR A 216 9.79 12.88 -1.72
CA TYR A 216 8.44 13.32 -1.43
C TYR A 216 8.44 14.73 -0.86
N PRO A 217 7.55 15.62 -1.32
CA PRO A 217 7.37 16.93 -0.69
C PRO A 217 6.61 16.78 0.64
N ILE A 218 6.59 17.85 1.41
CA ILE A 218 5.66 17.98 2.53
C ILE A 218 4.22 17.95 2.00
N PRO A 219 3.35 17.04 2.51
CA PRO A 219 1.96 17.01 2.10
C PRO A 219 1.23 18.29 2.54
N ASN A 220 0.36 18.81 1.68
CA ASN A 220 -0.53 19.92 2.02
C ASN A 220 -1.98 19.43 2.15
N ASP A 221 -2.87 20.29 2.64
CA ASP A 221 -4.28 19.93 2.89
C ASP A 221 -5.05 19.54 1.61
N ALA A 222 -4.57 19.96 0.46
CA ALA A 222 -5.23 19.73 -0.84
C ALA A 222 -4.68 18.51 -1.59
N SER A 223 -3.43 18.11 -1.36
CA SER A 223 -2.79 17.02 -2.09
C SER A 223 -1.57 16.43 -1.37
N LEU A 224 -1.20 15.22 -1.75
CA LEU A 224 0.06 14.60 -1.31
C LEU A 224 1.30 15.19 -2.00
N GLY A 225 1.10 16.07 -3.00
CA GLY A 225 2.17 16.65 -3.80
C GLY A 225 2.66 15.72 -4.92
N LEU A 226 3.68 16.19 -5.64
CA LEU A 226 4.36 15.41 -6.68
C LEU A 226 5.43 14.52 -6.05
N HIS A 227 5.25 13.22 -6.14
CA HIS A 227 6.20 12.23 -5.65
C HIS A 227 7.12 11.78 -6.78
N LEU A 228 8.42 11.81 -6.56
CA LEU A 228 9.37 11.10 -7.42
C LEU A 228 9.53 9.68 -6.89
N GLY A 229 9.10 8.71 -7.69
CA GLY A 229 9.23 7.28 -7.45
C GLY A 229 10.37 6.69 -8.26
N LEU A 230 10.71 5.48 -7.93
CA LEU A 230 11.69 4.65 -8.64
C LEU A 230 11.01 3.34 -9.01
N ASP A 231 11.39 2.76 -10.12
CA ASP A 231 11.12 1.37 -10.43
C ASP A 231 12.30 0.47 -10.01
N LEU A 232 12.18 -0.84 -10.21
CA LEU A 232 13.27 -1.77 -9.89
C LEU A 232 14.48 -1.65 -10.83
N GLY A 233 14.32 -0.99 -11.96
CA GLY A 233 15.41 -0.59 -12.85
C GLY A 233 16.17 0.65 -12.37
N MET A 234 15.71 1.28 -11.28
CA MET A 234 16.24 2.54 -10.74
C MET A 234 16.13 3.70 -11.74
N GLN A 235 15.02 3.77 -12.47
CA GLN A 235 14.70 4.81 -13.45
C GLN A 235 13.56 5.69 -12.97
#